data_58adc170461929352762ff3e7abdef1e
#
_entry.id   58adc170461929352762ff3e7abdef1e
#
_cell.length_a   1.000
_cell.length_b   1.000
_cell.length_c   1.000
_cell.angle_alpha   90.00
_cell.angle_beta   90.00
_cell.angle_gamma   90.00
#
_symmetry.space_group_name_H-M   'P 1'
#
loop_
_entity.id
_entity.type
_entity.pdbx_description
1 polymer ?
#
loop_
_entity_poly.entity_id
_entity_poly.type
_entity_poly.pdbx_seq_one_letter_code
_entity_poly.pdbx_strand_id
1 'polypeptide(L)'
;RGLGDVYKRQVSGFGCVFIASATSADKFGGNLKYIIIQLAATGLGVMMYALVSSIDLDFLSEHRMVMVAFNCALLLMLISPLGTDHGSGNRSWINLGFISVQPAEVCKITYVVIMASVMSAHQNRISSLPSIMHMCLHLGLLVGLNMVLSGDAGVSLIFVFIFIGMAFGGGVSLWWFALAIGL
;
A
#
# COMPACT_ATOMS: atom_id res chain seq x y z
N ARG A 1 -9.61 9.28 18.48
CA ARG A 1 -10.00 8.08 17.68
C ARG A 1 -11.33 8.25 16.95
N GLY A 2 -12.34 8.98 17.48
CA GLY A 2 -13.70 9.06 16.88
C GLY A 2 -13.81 9.88 15.58
N LEU A 3 -13.06 10.98 15.42
CA LEU A 3 -13.18 11.85 14.23
C LEU A 3 -12.73 11.15 12.93
N GLY A 4 -11.61 10.43 12.97
CA GLY A 4 -11.12 9.70 11.80
C GLY A 4 -12.09 8.62 11.30
N ASP A 5 -12.80 7.95 12.21
CA ASP A 5 -13.78 6.93 11.86
C ASP A 5 -15.05 7.53 11.27
N VAL A 6 -15.45 8.74 11.71
CA VAL A 6 -16.57 9.49 11.14
C VAL A 6 -16.26 9.89 9.69
N TYR A 7 -15.07 10.43 9.42
CA TYR A 7 -14.65 10.80 8.06
C TYR A 7 -14.60 9.60 7.11
N LYS A 8 -14.06 8.46 7.56
CA LYS A 8 -14.02 7.24 6.75
C LYS A 8 -15.41 6.77 6.36
N ARG A 9 -16.36 6.78 7.30
CA ARG A 9 -17.77 6.41 7.04
C ARG A 9 -18.44 7.39 6.08
N GLN A 10 -18.19 8.69 6.25
CA GLN A 10 -18.72 9.72 5.34
C GLN A 10 -18.18 9.55 3.93
N VAL A 11 -16.87 9.41 3.75
CA VAL A 11 -16.26 9.22 2.42
C VAL A 11 -16.77 7.96 1.74
N SER A 12 -16.90 6.84 2.48
CA SER A 12 -17.49 5.61 1.93
C SER A 12 -18.94 5.79 1.53
N GLY A 13 -19.74 6.51 2.34
CA GLY A 13 -21.14 6.84 2.03
C GLY A 13 -21.25 7.72 0.78
N PHE A 14 -20.45 8.77 0.67
CA PHE A 14 -20.39 9.59 -0.54
C PHE A 14 -19.97 8.77 -1.77
N GLY A 15 -18.98 7.88 -1.64
CA GLY A 15 -18.58 6.98 -2.71
C GLY A 15 -19.74 6.15 -3.25
N CYS A 16 -20.57 5.57 -2.36
CA CYS A 16 -21.76 4.82 -2.76
C CYS A 16 -22.78 5.71 -3.49
N VAL A 17 -23.01 6.94 -3.02
CA VAL A 17 -23.93 7.90 -3.66
C VAL A 17 -23.44 8.31 -5.04
N PHE A 18 -22.14 8.61 -5.18
CA PHE A 18 -21.55 8.96 -6.48
C PHE A 18 -21.62 7.81 -7.49
N ILE A 19 -21.34 6.57 -7.05
CA ILE A 19 -21.45 5.39 -7.93
C ILE A 19 -22.91 5.17 -8.31
N ALA A 20 -23.85 5.28 -7.38
CA ALA A 20 -25.28 5.17 -7.67
C ALA A 20 -25.73 6.24 -8.68
N SER A 21 -25.29 7.48 -8.51
CA SER A 21 -25.59 8.57 -9.43
C SER A 21 -24.98 8.36 -10.82
N ALA A 22 -23.71 7.95 -10.88
CA ALA A 22 -23.00 7.73 -12.15
C ALA A 22 -23.57 6.53 -12.92
N THR A 23 -24.04 5.48 -12.21
CA THR A 23 -24.61 4.29 -12.84
C THR A 23 -26.09 4.41 -13.17
N SER A 24 -26.78 5.43 -12.66
CA SER A 24 -28.16 5.75 -13.04
C SER A 24 -28.27 6.48 -14.39
N ALA A 25 -27.17 6.96 -14.95
CA ALA A 25 -27.15 7.54 -16.31
C ALA A 25 -27.40 6.45 -17.35
N ASP A 26 -28.23 6.75 -18.36
CA ASP A 26 -28.75 5.81 -19.38
C ASP A 26 -27.72 4.91 -20.09
N LYS A 27 -26.46 5.34 -20.12
CA LYS A 27 -25.37 4.60 -20.77
C LYS A 27 -24.96 3.32 -20.02
N PHE A 28 -25.27 3.17 -18.74
CA PHE A 28 -24.88 2.02 -17.92
C PHE A 28 -26.06 1.14 -17.48
N GLY A 29 -27.26 1.40 -17.96
CA GLY A 29 -28.43 0.53 -17.80
C GLY A 29 -28.88 0.32 -16.34
N GLY A 30 -28.70 1.30 -15.45
CA GLY A 30 -29.17 1.22 -14.06
C GLY A 30 -28.64 0.01 -13.29
N ASN A 31 -27.40 -0.39 -13.52
CA ASN A 31 -26.89 -1.69 -13.10
C ASN A 31 -26.58 -1.72 -11.59
N LEU A 32 -27.51 -2.22 -10.79
CA LEU A 32 -27.38 -2.48 -9.35
C LEU A 32 -26.09 -3.28 -9.00
N LYS A 33 -25.49 -3.96 -9.97
CA LYS A 33 -24.27 -4.73 -9.82
C LYS A 33 -23.11 -3.90 -9.24
N TYR A 34 -22.91 -2.67 -9.72
CA TYR A 34 -21.82 -1.83 -9.24
C TYR A 34 -22.03 -1.36 -7.80
N ILE A 35 -23.28 -1.07 -7.41
CA ILE A 35 -23.64 -0.70 -6.05
C ILE A 35 -23.42 -1.90 -5.11
N ILE A 36 -23.83 -3.10 -5.52
CA ILE A 36 -23.63 -4.33 -4.73
C ILE A 36 -22.14 -4.60 -4.54
N ILE A 37 -21.33 -4.48 -5.60
CA ILE A 37 -19.87 -4.64 -5.53
C ILE A 37 -19.26 -3.61 -4.56
N GLN A 38 -19.69 -2.35 -4.62
CA GLN A 38 -19.18 -1.30 -3.72
C GLN A 38 -19.54 -1.57 -2.25
N LEU A 39 -20.77 -1.99 -1.99
CA LEU A 39 -21.21 -2.35 -0.64
C LEU A 39 -20.46 -3.57 -0.11
N ALA A 40 -20.28 -4.59 -0.94
CA ALA A 40 -19.51 -5.78 -0.60
C ALA A 40 -18.03 -5.43 -0.31
N ALA A 41 -17.41 -4.59 -1.14
CA ALA A 41 -16.04 -4.11 -0.95
C ALA A 41 -15.91 -3.30 0.35
N THR A 42 -16.89 -2.44 0.65
CA THR A 42 -16.91 -1.67 1.90
C THR A 42 -17.05 -2.58 3.11
N GLY A 43 -17.93 -3.57 3.06
CA GLY A 43 -18.09 -4.58 4.12
C GLY A 43 -16.83 -5.39 4.35
N LEU A 44 -16.19 -5.85 3.26
CA LEU A 44 -14.91 -6.54 3.31
C LEU A 44 -13.82 -5.64 3.92
N GLY A 45 -13.77 -4.36 3.53
CA GLY A 45 -12.82 -3.39 4.09
C GLY A 45 -12.98 -3.19 5.59
N VAL A 46 -14.22 -3.11 6.08
CA VAL A 46 -14.51 -3.01 7.53
C VAL A 46 -14.08 -4.28 8.27
N MET A 47 -14.36 -5.46 7.69
CA MET A 47 -13.93 -6.74 8.26
C MET A 47 -12.40 -6.84 8.33
N MET A 48 -11.72 -6.48 7.25
CA MET A 48 -10.24 -6.46 7.21
C MET A 48 -9.65 -5.45 8.19
N TYR A 49 -10.29 -4.28 8.35
CA TYR A 49 -9.88 -3.29 9.35
C TYR A 49 -9.97 -3.87 10.78
N ALA A 50 -11.05 -4.55 11.11
CA ALA A 50 -11.23 -5.19 12.40
C ALA A 50 -10.16 -6.29 12.65
N LEU A 51 -9.90 -7.12 11.65
CA LEU A 51 -8.87 -8.16 11.72
C LEU A 51 -7.47 -7.57 11.93
N VAL A 52 -7.09 -6.60 11.11
CA VAL A 52 -5.76 -5.97 11.18
C VAL A 52 -5.59 -5.19 12.49
N SER A 53 -6.65 -4.55 13.00
CA SER A 53 -6.58 -3.83 14.29
C SER A 53 -6.40 -4.74 15.50
N SER A 54 -6.65 -6.04 15.35
CA SER A 54 -6.44 -7.06 16.40
C SER A 54 -5.03 -7.66 16.37
N ILE A 55 -4.23 -7.34 15.35
CA ILE A 55 -2.87 -7.85 15.23
C ILE A 55 -1.95 -7.05 16.16
N ASP A 56 -1.14 -7.75 16.93
CA ASP A 56 -0.12 -7.15 17.77
C ASP A 56 1.04 -6.62 16.90
N LEU A 57 1.27 -5.31 16.99
CA LEU A 57 2.34 -4.66 16.24
C LEU A 57 3.74 -5.06 16.73
N ASP A 58 3.87 -5.43 17.99
CA ASP A 58 5.16 -5.90 18.56
C ASP A 58 5.55 -7.23 17.92
N PHE A 59 4.59 -8.15 17.77
CA PHE A 59 4.80 -9.41 17.04
C PHE A 59 5.25 -9.18 15.59
N LEU A 60 4.61 -8.21 14.89
CA LEU A 60 5.00 -7.88 13.53
C LEU A 60 6.41 -7.28 13.47
N SER A 61 6.78 -6.45 14.45
CA SER A 61 8.09 -5.82 14.50
C SER A 61 9.23 -6.81 14.71
N GLU A 62 9.02 -7.85 15.51
CA GLU A 62 9.97 -8.93 15.71
C GLU A 62 10.19 -9.75 14.43
N HIS A 63 9.15 -9.95 13.63
CA HIS A 63 9.18 -10.76 12.42
C HIS A 63 9.38 -9.96 11.13
N ARG A 64 9.97 -8.75 11.22
CA ARG A 64 10.16 -7.84 10.07
C ARG A 64 10.82 -8.50 8.85
N MET A 65 11.79 -9.41 9.06
CA MET A 65 12.46 -10.12 7.95
C MET A 65 11.50 -11.07 7.22
N VAL A 66 10.59 -11.70 7.95
CA VAL A 66 9.54 -12.54 7.36
C VAL A 66 8.60 -11.69 6.50
N MET A 67 8.26 -10.49 6.96
CA MET A 67 7.42 -9.57 6.19
C MET A 67 8.13 -9.07 4.92
N VAL A 68 9.45 -8.80 5.00
CA VAL A 68 10.24 -8.45 3.81
C VAL A 68 10.24 -9.61 2.81
N ALA A 69 10.49 -10.83 3.26
CA ALA A 69 10.45 -12.02 2.42
C ALA A 69 9.06 -12.24 1.82
N PHE A 70 8.01 -12.01 2.58
CA PHE A 70 6.62 -12.07 2.11
C PHE A 70 6.35 -11.04 1.00
N ASN A 71 6.80 -9.78 1.15
CA ASN A 71 6.68 -8.77 0.11
C ASN A 71 7.42 -9.15 -1.17
N CYS A 72 8.63 -9.67 -1.04
CA CYS A 72 9.40 -10.17 -2.19
C CYS A 72 8.66 -11.32 -2.88
N ALA A 73 8.15 -12.28 -2.12
CA ALA A 73 7.41 -13.41 -2.67
C ALA A 73 6.12 -12.97 -3.40
N LEU A 74 5.38 -12.02 -2.82
CA LEU A 74 4.19 -11.47 -3.46
C LEU A 74 4.50 -10.79 -4.79
N LEU A 75 5.56 -9.97 -4.84
CA LEU A 75 5.95 -9.32 -6.10
C LEU A 75 6.47 -10.33 -7.12
N LEU A 76 7.22 -11.35 -6.68
CA LEU A 76 7.70 -12.42 -7.56
C LEU A 76 6.56 -13.26 -8.15
N MET A 77 5.40 -13.35 -7.48
CA MET A 77 4.21 -14.01 -8.05
C MET A 77 3.72 -13.36 -9.35
N LEU A 78 4.09 -12.11 -9.64
CA LEU A 78 3.78 -11.46 -10.91
C LEU A 78 4.43 -12.16 -12.11
N ILE A 79 5.56 -12.87 -11.91
CA ILE A 79 6.22 -13.65 -12.98
C ILE A 79 5.41 -14.88 -13.34
N SER A 80 4.58 -15.38 -12.41
CA SER A 80 3.78 -16.60 -12.61
C SER A 80 2.74 -16.42 -13.73
N PRO A 81 2.18 -17.51 -14.27
CA PRO A 81 1.10 -17.45 -15.28
C PRO A 81 -0.16 -16.71 -14.80
N LEU A 82 -0.31 -16.48 -13.49
CA LEU A 82 -1.42 -15.75 -12.89
C LEU A 82 -1.28 -14.23 -13.05
N GLY A 83 -0.06 -13.73 -13.35
CA GLY A 83 0.19 -12.32 -13.57
C GLY A 83 -0.47 -11.82 -14.85
N THR A 84 -1.23 -10.71 -14.76
CA THR A 84 -1.95 -10.10 -15.89
C THR A 84 -1.78 -8.59 -15.89
N ASP A 85 -1.91 -8.00 -17.07
CA ASP A 85 -1.78 -6.55 -17.28
C ASP A 85 -3.13 -5.84 -17.41
N HIS A 86 -4.23 -6.57 -17.50
CA HIS A 86 -5.58 -6.03 -17.78
C HIS A 86 -5.62 -5.02 -18.94
N GLY A 87 -4.68 -5.13 -19.90
CA GLY A 87 -4.60 -4.23 -21.05
C GLY A 87 -3.90 -2.89 -20.78
N SER A 88 -3.30 -2.71 -19.61
CA SER A 88 -2.52 -1.50 -19.27
C SER A 88 -1.07 -1.53 -19.79
N GLY A 89 -0.61 -2.68 -20.25
CA GLY A 89 0.78 -2.92 -20.62
C GLY A 89 1.73 -3.20 -19.43
N ASN A 90 1.25 -2.98 -18.20
CA ASN A 90 2.01 -3.22 -16.98
C ASN A 90 1.46 -4.46 -16.26
N ARG A 91 2.31 -5.46 -16.07
CA ARG A 91 1.94 -6.72 -15.43
C ARG A 91 1.85 -6.58 -13.91
N SER A 92 0.83 -5.87 -13.43
CA SER A 92 0.69 -5.44 -12.03
C SER A 92 -0.33 -6.25 -11.22
N TRP A 93 -1.11 -7.13 -11.87
CA TRP A 93 -2.24 -7.81 -11.26
C TRP A 93 -2.06 -9.32 -11.24
N ILE A 94 -2.53 -9.97 -10.18
CA ILE A 94 -2.67 -11.43 -10.10
C ILE A 94 -4.15 -11.75 -10.27
N ASN A 95 -4.46 -12.55 -11.27
CA ASN A 95 -5.81 -13.02 -11.53
C ASN A 95 -6.04 -14.36 -10.81
N LEU A 96 -6.95 -14.36 -9.83
CA LEU A 96 -7.36 -15.54 -9.07
C LEU A 96 -8.65 -16.17 -9.63
N GLY A 97 -9.06 -15.78 -10.85
CA GLY A 97 -10.26 -16.26 -11.52
C GLY A 97 -11.48 -15.39 -11.25
N PHE A 98 -11.90 -15.24 -10.01
CA PHE A 98 -13.06 -14.43 -9.61
C PHE A 98 -12.70 -13.03 -9.08
N ILE A 99 -11.46 -12.85 -8.66
CA ILE A 99 -10.91 -11.58 -8.16
C ILE A 99 -9.53 -11.39 -8.75
N SER A 100 -9.19 -10.14 -9.10
CA SER A 100 -7.83 -9.73 -9.42
C SER A 100 -7.29 -8.89 -8.26
N VAL A 101 -6.10 -9.21 -7.80
CA VAL A 101 -5.41 -8.53 -6.68
C VAL A 101 -4.11 -7.94 -7.19
N GLN A 102 -3.82 -6.71 -6.80
CA GLN A 102 -2.53 -6.08 -7.07
C GLN A 102 -1.59 -6.33 -5.87
N PRO A 103 -0.52 -7.11 -6.01
CA PRO A 103 0.40 -7.44 -4.91
C PRO A 103 0.99 -6.20 -4.24
N ALA A 104 1.30 -5.17 -5.01
CA ALA A 104 1.86 -3.93 -4.51
C ALA A 104 0.94 -3.22 -3.51
N GLU A 105 -0.40 -3.38 -3.58
CA GLU A 105 -1.33 -2.82 -2.59
C GLU A 105 -1.12 -3.44 -1.21
N VAL A 106 -0.92 -4.75 -1.16
CA VAL A 106 -0.60 -5.45 0.09
C VAL A 106 0.80 -5.06 0.58
N CYS A 107 1.77 -4.98 -0.33
CA CYS A 107 3.15 -4.58 0.00
C CYS A 107 3.23 -3.17 0.58
N LYS A 108 2.35 -2.23 0.20
CA LYS A 108 2.32 -0.89 0.80
C LYS A 108 1.98 -0.94 2.29
N ILE A 109 1.01 -1.77 2.67
CA ILE A 109 0.60 -1.91 4.08
C ILE A 109 1.74 -2.49 4.92
N THR A 110 2.30 -3.60 4.48
CA THR A 110 3.42 -4.26 5.17
C THR A 110 4.67 -3.38 5.19
N TYR A 111 4.92 -2.62 4.12
CA TYR A 111 6.00 -1.66 4.05
C TYR A 111 5.90 -0.57 5.14
N VAL A 112 4.72 0.00 5.35
CA VAL A 112 4.49 0.98 6.41
C VAL A 112 4.81 0.39 7.78
N VAL A 113 4.38 -0.83 8.05
CA VAL A 113 4.64 -1.52 9.32
C VAL A 113 6.12 -1.79 9.52
N ILE A 114 6.82 -2.29 8.49
CA ILE A 114 8.26 -2.56 8.55
C ILE A 114 9.04 -1.25 8.77
N MET A 115 8.69 -0.18 8.04
CA MET A 115 9.33 1.12 8.19
C MET A 115 9.12 1.68 9.60
N ALA A 116 7.89 1.61 10.14
CA ALA A 116 7.61 2.04 11.51
C ALA A 116 8.44 1.26 12.54
N SER A 117 8.57 -0.05 12.37
CA SER A 117 9.40 -0.93 13.20
C SER A 117 10.89 -0.55 13.13
N VAL A 118 11.42 -0.32 11.93
CA VAL A 118 12.83 0.11 11.75
C VAL A 118 13.06 1.47 12.38
N MET A 119 12.14 2.41 12.21
CA MET A 119 12.26 3.76 12.79
C MET A 119 12.18 3.72 14.32
N SER A 120 11.28 2.92 14.88
CA SER A 120 11.15 2.71 16.32
C SER A 120 12.43 2.10 16.91
N ALA A 121 13.00 1.10 16.27
CA ALA A 121 14.25 0.46 16.71
C ALA A 121 15.46 1.42 16.68
N HIS A 122 15.41 2.43 15.81
CA HIS A 122 16.49 3.42 15.66
C HIS A 122 16.12 4.81 16.20
N GLN A 123 15.09 4.91 17.04
CA GLN A 123 14.52 6.18 17.52
C GLN A 123 15.58 7.19 18.04
N ASN A 124 16.58 6.71 18.79
CA ASN A 124 17.65 7.56 19.33
C ASN A 124 18.71 7.97 18.31
N ARG A 125 18.73 7.37 17.12
CA ARG A 125 19.73 7.58 16.06
C ARG A 125 19.10 7.55 14.67
N ILE A 126 17.87 8.00 14.54
CA ILE A 126 17.09 7.89 13.30
C ILE A 126 17.77 8.57 12.10
N SER A 127 18.46 9.69 12.35
CA SER A 127 19.20 10.46 11.33
C SER A 127 20.64 9.96 11.12
N SER A 128 21.05 8.86 11.75
CA SER A 128 22.37 8.29 11.49
C SER A 128 22.44 7.64 10.10
N LEU A 129 23.60 7.69 9.48
CA LEU A 129 23.84 7.11 8.16
C LEU A 129 23.39 5.62 8.07
N PRO A 130 23.71 4.74 9.03
CA PRO A 130 23.26 3.35 8.97
C PRO A 130 21.73 3.20 8.99
N SER A 131 21.02 4.04 9.76
CA SER A 131 19.55 4.01 9.81
C SER A 131 18.94 4.44 8.50
N ILE A 132 19.44 5.53 7.91
CA ILE A 132 18.99 6.01 6.61
C ILE A 132 19.27 4.98 5.51
N MET A 133 20.47 4.40 5.50
CA MET A 133 20.81 3.34 4.53
C MET A 133 19.87 2.14 4.64
N HIS A 134 19.54 1.71 5.85
CA HIS A 134 18.63 0.59 6.07
C HIS A 134 17.21 0.88 5.51
N MET A 135 16.70 2.07 5.79
CA MET A 135 15.41 2.52 5.28
C MET A 135 15.41 2.66 3.74
N CYS A 136 16.47 3.26 3.19
CA CYS A 136 16.63 3.41 1.73
C CYS A 136 16.82 2.07 1.02
N LEU A 137 17.54 1.12 1.63
CA LEU A 137 17.72 -0.22 1.06
C LEU A 137 16.38 -0.94 0.94
N HIS A 138 15.54 -0.83 1.96
CA HIS A 138 14.22 -1.46 1.93
C HIS A 138 13.29 -0.82 0.89
N LEU A 139 13.30 0.52 0.79
CA LEU A 139 12.61 1.24 -0.27
C LEU A 139 13.11 0.81 -1.65
N GLY A 140 14.44 0.82 -1.84
CA GLY A 140 15.08 0.46 -3.11
C GLY A 140 14.77 -0.97 -3.55
N LEU A 141 14.70 -1.90 -2.60
CA LEU A 141 14.30 -3.28 -2.86
C LEU A 141 12.87 -3.36 -3.42
N LEU A 142 11.90 -2.73 -2.77
CA LEU A 142 10.50 -2.78 -3.21
C LEU A 142 10.28 -2.02 -4.52
N VAL A 143 10.82 -0.82 -4.63
CA VAL A 143 10.74 -0.01 -5.86
C VAL A 143 11.43 -0.73 -7.01
N GLY A 144 12.64 -1.26 -6.79
CA GLY A 144 13.40 -1.99 -7.80
C GLY A 144 12.65 -3.23 -8.27
N LEU A 145 12.15 -4.06 -7.36
CA LEU A 145 11.35 -5.23 -7.71
C LEU A 145 10.08 -4.85 -8.45
N ASN A 146 9.35 -3.83 -7.99
CA ASN A 146 8.13 -3.40 -8.66
C ASN A 146 8.42 -2.88 -10.08
N MET A 147 9.47 -2.08 -10.26
CA MET A 147 9.85 -1.56 -11.59
C MET A 147 10.27 -2.69 -12.54
N VAL A 148 11.05 -3.66 -12.07
CA VAL A 148 11.53 -4.77 -12.90
C VAL A 148 10.41 -5.76 -13.25
N LEU A 149 9.53 -6.06 -12.30
CA LEU A 149 8.53 -7.12 -12.45
C LEU A 149 7.20 -6.61 -13.03
N SER A 150 6.78 -5.42 -12.61
CA SER A 150 5.51 -4.82 -13.00
C SER A 150 5.66 -3.74 -14.08
N GLY A 151 6.75 -2.97 -14.08
CA GLY A 151 6.90 -1.78 -14.91
C GLY A 151 6.03 -0.60 -14.46
N ASP A 152 5.37 -0.69 -13.30
CA ASP A 152 4.44 0.32 -12.81
C ASP A 152 5.18 1.43 -12.03
N ALA A 153 5.53 2.50 -12.75
CA ALA A 153 6.18 3.67 -12.17
C ALA A 153 5.26 4.43 -11.20
N GLY A 154 3.94 4.41 -11.43
CA GLY A 154 2.98 5.07 -10.56
C GLY A 154 2.97 4.47 -9.15
N VAL A 155 2.91 3.15 -9.06
CA VAL A 155 2.98 2.41 -7.79
C VAL A 155 4.35 2.62 -7.12
N SER A 156 5.43 2.60 -7.88
CA SER A 156 6.78 2.86 -7.37
C SER A 156 6.90 4.24 -6.74
N LEU A 157 6.30 5.25 -7.37
CA LEU A 157 6.26 6.61 -6.85
C LEU A 157 5.48 6.70 -5.52
N ILE A 158 4.41 5.91 -5.36
CA ILE A 158 3.66 5.85 -4.10
C ILE A 158 4.55 5.33 -2.96
N PHE A 159 5.38 4.29 -3.18
CA PHE A 159 6.34 3.83 -2.17
C PHE A 159 7.31 4.94 -1.76
N VAL A 160 7.79 5.74 -2.71
CA VAL A 160 8.67 6.88 -2.43
C VAL A 160 7.95 7.93 -1.59
N PHE A 161 6.69 8.27 -1.91
CA PHE A 161 5.91 9.22 -1.10
C PHE A 161 5.61 8.71 0.31
N ILE A 162 5.32 7.42 0.48
CA ILE A 162 5.17 6.79 1.79
C ILE A 162 6.48 6.95 2.59
N PHE A 163 7.63 6.66 1.96
CA PHE A 163 8.94 6.82 2.58
C PHE A 163 9.17 8.26 3.06
N ILE A 164 8.97 9.24 2.19
CA ILE A 164 9.16 10.66 2.51
C ILE A 164 8.25 11.07 3.67
N GLY A 165 6.97 10.72 3.60
CA GLY A 165 6.00 11.05 4.66
C GLY A 165 6.35 10.43 6.00
N MET A 166 6.77 9.16 6.02
CA MET A 166 7.17 8.47 7.23
C MET A 166 8.50 9.01 7.78
N ALA A 167 9.49 9.23 6.94
CA ALA A 167 10.79 9.77 7.35
C ALA A 167 10.64 11.18 7.94
N PHE A 168 9.82 12.03 7.32
CA PHE A 168 9.51 13.36 7.83
C PHE A 168 8.76 13.30 9.17
N GLY A 169 7.69 12.50 9.25
CA GLY A 169 6.90 12.30 10.48
C GLY A 169 7.69 11.62 11.61
N GLY A 170 8.66 10.79 11.27
CA GLY A 170 9.53 10.10 12.23
C GLY A 170 10.70 10.93 12.73
N GLY A 171 10.86 12.19 12.26
CA GLY A 171 11.88 13.10 12.75
C GLY A 171 13.27 12.91 12.14
N VAL A 172 13.34 12.35 10.93
CA VAL A 172 14.59 12.32 10.16
C VAL A 172 15.01 13.74 9.85
N SER A 173 16.31 14.05 10.04
CA SER A 173 16.87 15.38 9.83
C SER A 173 16.61 15.90 8.40
N LEU A 174 16.17 17.15 8.30
CA LEU A 174 15.89 17.83 7.02
C LEU A 174 17.09 17.88 6.08
N TRP A 175 18.31 17.78 6.61
CA TRP A 175 19.54 17.72 5.81
C TRP A 175 19.55 16.55 4.84
N TRP A 176 18.99 15.41 5.20
CA TRP A 176 18.88 14.25 4.32
C TRP A 176 17.95 14.50 3.13
N PHE A 177 16.86 15.24 3.37
CA PHE A 177 15.94 15.63 2.28
C PHE A 177 16.58 16.68 1.37
N ALA A 178 17.28 17.66 1.96
CA ALA A 178 18.01 18.66 1.17
C ALA A 178 19.10 18.02 0.30
N LEU A 179 19.79 17.02 0.83
CA LEU A 179 20.82 16.28 0.09
C LEU A 179 20.18 15.43 -1.04
N ALA A 180 19.02 14.83 -0.80
CA ALA A 180 18.32 14.04 -1.82
C ALA A 180 17.75 14.92 -2.95
N ILE A 181 17.40 16.18 -2.70
CA ILE A 181 16.90 17.12 -3.71
C ILE A 181 18.06 17.83 -4.43
N GLY A 182 19.19 17.99 -3.76
CA GLY A 182 20.37 18.69 -4.31
C GLY A 182 21.30 17.82 -5.15
N LEU A 183 21.04 16.52 -5.22
CA LEU A 183 21.67 15.55 -6.12
C LEU A 183 20.82 15.31 -7.36
#